data_4fabe1b09b9a057d05c75f94a81898c0
#
_entry.id   4fabe1b09b9a057d05c75f94a81898c0
#
_cell.length_a   1.000
_cell.length_b   1.000
_cell.length_c   1.000
_cell.angle_alpha   90.00
_cell.angle_beta   90.00
_cell.angle_gamma   90.00
#
_symmetry.space_group_name_H-M   'P 1'
#
loop_
_entity.id
_entity.type
_entity.pdbx_description
1 polymer ?
#
loop_
_entity_poly.entity_id
_entity_poly.type
_entity_poly.pdbx_seq_one_letter_code
_entity_poly.pdbx_strand_id
1 'polypeptide(L)'
;MKKQWVSSLSGAFAYAFFVFALYAGVRHPYFMNPWMYFPLLCLGVEQVLKGKKGVLLAVVTGLSAWSNFYFFYMLTILTFSYAVIRFGFLYGKRWKSFFHLFLKGCFWYLLGIGLGCVILVPIVFAFSGSARTGGVTPFANTWFAYPLDFYKELLIGYVFPVYSANFWCVLVYPSTAFLGLFAFGKKNRQMVWLLVWFGILSLVLWIPLGGLAMNGFSYVSHRWIFGYSFVMALLLVFGIEHAECIRWKPFLIYSGLFFILAFLFIKNGGSPKR
;
A
#
# COMPACT_ATOMS: atom_id res chain seq x y z
N MET A 1 -27.34 -4.90 -1.76
CA MET A 1 -26.90 -4.97 -0.35
C MET A 1 -26.15 -6.27 0.01
N LYS A 2 -26.73 -7.49 -0.17
CA LYS A 2 -26.05 -8.75 0.21
C LYS A 2 -24.69 -8.94 -0.51
N LYS A 3 -24.60 -8.67 -1.82
CA LYS A 3 -23.36 -8.83 -2.61
C LYS A 3 -22.25 -7.88 -2.13
N GLN A 4 -22.58 -6.64 -1.79
CA GLN A 4 -21.61 -5.65 -1.29
C GLN A 4 -21.05 -6.00 0.09
N TRP A 5 -21.86 -6.64 0.94
CA TRP A 5 -21.38 -7.06 2.25
C TRP A 5 -20.39 -8.22 2.13
N VAL A 6 -20.66 -9.20 1.27
CA VAL A 6 -19.76 -10.33 1.03
C VAL A 6 -18.42 -9.84 0.45
N SER A 7 -18.44 -8.96 -0.57
CA SER A 7 -17.22 -8.44 -1.17
C SER A 7 -16.37 -7.66 -0.17
N SER A 8 -17.01 -6.78 0.62
CA SER A 8 -16.30 -6.01 1.66
C SER A 8 -15.69 -6.90 2.72
N LEU A 9 -16.42 -7.92 3.19
CA LEU A 9 -15.91 -8.87 4.17
C LEU A 9 -14.73 -9.67 3.59
N SER A 10 -14.85 -10.16 2.36
CA SER A 10 -13.75 -10.88 1.68
C SER A 10 -12.49 -10.03 1.55
N GLY A 11 -12.64 -8.75 1.18
CA GLY A 11 -11.52 -7.81 1.12
C GLY A 11 -10.90 -7.53 2.48
N ALA A 12 -11.71 -7.37 3.52
CA ALA A 12 -11.23 -7.15 4.88
C ALA A 12 -10.45 -8.37 5.39
N PHE A 13 -10.99 -9.58 5.19
CA PHE A 13 -10.28 -10.82 5.51
C PHE A 13 -8.96 -10.94 4.74
N ALA A 14 -8.99 -10.74 3.42
CA ALA A 14 -7.78 -10.81 2.60
C ALA A 14 -6.73 -9.82 3.12
N TYR A 15 -7.12 -8.57 3.38
CA TYR A 15 -6.21 -7.55 3.92
C TYR A 15 -5.61 -7.96 5.26
N ALA A 16 -6.44 -8.44 6.18
CA ALA A 16 -6.00 -8.82 7.53
C ALA A 16 -5.02 -10.00 7.54
N PHE A 17 -5.15 -10.93 6.57
CA PHE A 17 -4.42 -12.19 6.53
C PHE A 17 -3.43 -12.31 5.36
N PHE A 18 -3.16 -11.27 4.61
CA PHE A 18 -2.06 -11.29 3.65
C PHE A 18 -0.73 -11.60 4.37
N VAL A 19 0.13 -12.34 3.67
CA VAL A 19 1.34 -12.93 4.28
C VAL A 19 2.25 -11.90 4.96
N PHE A 20 2.33 -10.67 4.43
CA PHE A 20 3.09 -9.61 5.11
C PHE A 20 2.56 -9.31 6.52
N ALA A 21 1.23 -9.28 6.71
CA ALA A 21 0.64 -9.03 8.02
C ALA A 21 1.04 -10.12 9.03
N LEU A 22 0.91 -11.38 8.62
CA LEU A 22 1.29 -12.52 9.45
C LEU A 22 2.80 -12.54 9.74
N TYR A 23 3.62 -12.31 8.69
CA TYR A 23 5.08 -12.31 8.80
C TYR A 23 5.60 -11.18 9.69
N ALA A 24 5.12 -9.95 9.44
CA ALA A 24 5.58 -8.77 10.15
C ALA A 24 5.01 -8.71 11.58
N GLY A 25 3.74 -9.11 11.75
CA GLY A 25 3.06 -9.08 13.04
C GLY A 25 3.67 -10.01 14.08
N VAL A 26 4.13 -11.19 13.66
CA VAL A 26 4.80 -12.16 14.56
C VAL A 26 6.19 -11.65 14.98
N ARG A 27 6.92 -10.98 14.08
CA ARG A 27 8.28 -10.52 14.37
C ARG A 27 8.33 -9.18 15.08
N HIS A 28 7.48 -8.28 14.65
CA HIS A 28 7.42 -6.90 15.14
C HIS A 28 5.96 -6.46 15.27
N PRO A 29 5.31 -6.69 16.42
CA PRO A 29 3.87 -6.38 16.59
C PRO A 29 3.50 -4.94 16.21
N TYR A 30 4.41 -3.97 16.41
CA TYR A 30 4.18 -2.57 16.04
C TYR A 30 4.08 -2.33 14.52
N PHE A 31 4.48 -3.30 13.66
CA PHE A 31 4.24 -3.24 12.22
C PHE A 31 2.76 -3.39 11.86
N MET A 32 1.94 -3.88 12.79
CA MET A 32 0.48 -3.96 12.59
C MET A 32 -0.22 -2.62 12.75
N ASN A 33 0.42 -1.65 13.43
CA ASN A 33 -0.18 -0.33 13.65
C ASN A 33 -0.51 0.40 12.32
N PRO A 34 0.43 0.55 11.34
CA PRO A 34 0.12 1.18 10.07
C PRO A 34 -0.93 0.41 9.26
N TRP A 35 -1.00 -0.92 9.44
CA TRP A 35 -2.00 -1.78 8.82
C TRP A 35 -3.42 -1.39 9.23
N MET A 36 -3.63 -1.06 10.50
CA MET A 36 -4.91 -0.59 11.01
C MET A 36 -5.20 0.87 10.65
N TYR A 37 -4.20 1.75 10.74
CA TYR A 37 -4.41 3.18 10.51
C TYR A 37 -4.65 3.53 9.04
N PHE A 38 -4.03 2.83 8.11
CA PHE A 38 -4.09 3.20 6.71
C PHE A 38 -5.52 3.18 6.12
N PRO A 39 -6.33 2.13 6.28
CA PRO A 39 -7.74 2.15 5.85
C PRO A 39 -8.57 3.25 6.50
N LEU A 40 -8.31 3.56 7.77
CA LEU A 40 -9.01 4.62 8.50
C LEU A 40 -8.63 6.00 7.99
N LEU A 41 -7.35 6.23 7.64
CA LEU A 41 -6.90 7.47 6.98
C LEU A 41 -7.55 7.64 5.61
N CYS A 42 -7.61 6.58 4.80
CA CYS A 42 -8.32 6.60 3.52
C CYS A 42 -9.81 6.92 3.69
N LEU A 43 -10.47 6.35 4.71
CA LEU A 43 -11.87 6.67 5.05
C LEU A 43 -12.02 8.13 5.49
N GLY A 44 -11.08 8.66 6.27
CA GLY A 44 -11.03 10.07 6.66
C GLY A 44 -10.91 11.00 5.45
N VAL A 45 -10.06 10.66 4.50
CA VAL A 45 -9.93 11.37 3.21
C VAL A 45 -11.24 11.33 2.43
N GLU A 46 -11.91 10.17 2.31
CA GLU A 46 -13.21 10.07 1.64
C GLU A 46 -14.29 10.96 2.28
N GLN A 47 -14.28 11.08 3.62
CA GLN A 47 -15.21 11.99 4.32
C GLN A 47 -14.95 13.45 3.93
N VAL A 48 -13.69 13.88 3.88
CA VAL A 48 -13.30 15.24 3.47
C VAL A 48 -13.68 15.48 2.01
N LEU A 49 -13.38 14.54 1.11
CA LEU A 49 -13.72 14.63 -0.31
C LEU A 49 -15.24 14.71 -0.53
N LYS A 50 -16.05 14.08 0.31
CA LYS A 50 -17.52 14.19 0.31
C LYS A 50 -18.04 15.45 1.02
N GLY A 51 -17.19 16.41 1.35
CA GLY A 51 -17.56 17.66 2.01
C GLY A 51 -17.82 17.56 3.53
N LYS A 52 -17.73 16.37 4.12
CA LYS A 52 -17.95 16.15 5.56
C LYS A 52 -16.81 16.74 6.41
N LYS A 53 -17.00 16.82 7.74
CA LYS A 53 -15.92 17.16 8.69
C LYS A 53 -14.84 16.08 8.66
N GLY A 54 -13.57 16.48 8.72
CA GLY A 54 -12.42 15.57 8.69
C GLY A 54 -11.95 15.10 10.07
N VAL A 55 -12.87 15.03 11.06
CA VAL A 55 -12.52 14.64 12.44
C VAL A 55 -11.82 13.28 12.48
N LEU A 56 -12.34 12.30 11.73
CA LEU A 56 -11.70 10.98 11.64
C LEU A 56 -10.27 11.09 11.11
N LEU A 57 -10.05 11.92 10.07
CA LEU A 57 -8.72 12.14 9.52
C LEU A 57 -7.78 12.70 10.59
N ALA A 58 -8.21 13.73 11.36
CA ALA A 58 -7.39 14.33 12.39
C ALA A 58 -7.06 13.34 13.52
N VAL A 59 -8.08 12.64 14.05
CA VAL A 59 -7.88 11.68 15.14
C VAL A 59 -6.93 10.55 14.73
N VAL A 60 -7.16 9.94 13.57
CA VAL A 60 -6.31 8.82 13.11
C VAL A 60 -4.90 9.30 12.76
N THR A 61 -4.74 10.51 12.22
CA THR A 61 -3.42 11.13 12.00
C THR A 61 -2.68 11.29 13.33
N GLY A 62 -3.32 11.83 14.36
CA GLY A 62 -2.73 11.97 15.70
C GLY A 62 -2.32 10.62 16.30
N LEU A 63 -3.21 9.64 16.27
CA LEU A 63 -2.94 8.29 16.79
C LEU A 63 -1.80 7.60 16.03
N SER A 64 -1.75 7.75 14.70
CA SER A 64 -0.68 7.17 13.89
C SER A 64 0.68 7.83 14.18
N ALA A 65 0.69 9.13 14.41
CA ALA A 65 1.87 9.87 14.80
C ALA A 65 2.41 9.45 16.18
N TRP A 66 1.51 9.19 17.13
CA TRP A 66 1.88 8.69 18.44
C TRP A 66 2.41 7.26 18.41
N SER A 67 1.86 6.44 17.53
CA SER A 67 2.19 5.02 17.48
C SER A 67 3.62 4.77 17.01
N ASN A 68 4.04 5.37 15.90
CA ASN A 68 5.38 5.17 15.36
C ASN A 68 5.71 6.22 14.30
N PHE A 69 6.68 7.08 14.58
CA PHE A 69 7.17 8.13 13.68
C PHE A 69 7.58 7.60 12.29
N TYR A 70 8.27 6.47 12.25
CA TYR A 70 8.77 5.89 11.01
C TYR A 70 7.63 5.46 10.08
N PHE A 71 6.63 4.76 10.61
CA PHE A 71 5.47 4.38 9.81
C PHE A 71 4.53 5.55 9.53
N PHE A 72 4.48 6.55 10.41
CA PHE A 72 3.72 7.77 10.18
C PHE A 72 4.17 8.49 8.90
N TYR A 73 5.47 8.54 8.63
CA TYR A 73 6.02 9.07 7.39
C TYR A 73 5.47 8.32 6.15
N MET A 74 5.53 7.00 6.17
CA MET A 74 4.99 6.18 5.06
C MET A 74 3.48 6.34 4.90
N LEU A 75 2.73 6.36 6.00
CA LEU A 75 1.29 6.60 6.01
C LEU A 75 0.94 7.95 5.40
N THR A 76 1.73 8.99 5.68
CA THR A 76 1.56 10.32 5.10
C THR A 76 1.66 10.29 3.59
N ILE A 77 2.73 9.71 3.03
CA ILE A 77 2.94 9.61 1.58
C ILE A 77 1.81 8.83 0.92
N LEU A 78 1.46 7.67 1.48
CA LEU A 78 0.41 6.81 0.93
C LEU A 78 -0.97 7.47 1.01
N THR A 79 -1.31 8.13 2.12
CA THR A 79 -2.58 8.86 2.29
C THR A 79 -2.67 10.04 1.33
N PHE A 80 -1.57 10.77 1.14
CA PHE A 80 -1.52 11.87 0.18
C PHE A 80 -1.69 11.36 -1.27
N SER A 81 -0.99 10.30 -1.65
CA SER A 81 -1.14 9.68 -2.97
C SER A 81 -2.58 9.23 -3.24
N TYR A 82 -3.22 8.61 -2.25
CA TYR A 82 -4.63 8.23 -2.31
C TYR A 82 -5.53 9.46 -2.52
N ALA A 83 -5.34 10.49 -1.69
CA ALA A 83 -6.16 11.71 -1.75
C ALA A 83 -6.10 12.40 -3.11
N VAL A 84 -4.90 12.54 -3.68
CA VAL A 84 -4.68 13.17 -5.01
C VAL A 84 -5.37 12.37 -6.11
N ILE A 85 -5.19 11.07 -6.14
CA ILE A 85 -5.78 10.21 -7.16
C ILE A 85 -7.31 10.22 -7.04
N ARG A 86 -7.85 10.04 -5.82
CA ARG A 86 -9.30 10.05 -5.60
C ARG A 86 -9.92 11.40 -5.97
N PHE A 87 -9.27 12.49 -5.57
CA PHE A 87 -9.72 13.82 -5.97
C PHE A 87 -9.78 13.98 -7.49
N GLY A 88 -8.71 13.61 -8.20
CA GLY A 88 -8.63 13.72 -9.67
C GLY A 88 -9.77 12.97 -10.36
N PHE A 89 -10.16 11.80 -9.86
CA PHE A 89 -11.25 11.00 -10.43
C PHE A 89 -12.66 11.47 -10.02
N LEU A 90 -12.82 12.07 -8.84
CA LEU A 90 -14.11 12.58 -8.38
C LEU A 90 -14.45 13.96 -8.97
N TYR A 91 -13.47 14.83 -9.06
CA TYR A 91 -13.68 16.25 -9.39
C TYR A 91 -13.06 16.66 -10.73
N GLY A 92 -12.15 15.84 -11.28
CA GLY A 92 -11.49 16.13 -12.54
C GLY A 92 -10.73 17.47 -12.51
N LYS A 93 -10.97 18.33 -13.50
CA LYS A 93 -10.28 19.64 -13.64
C LYS A 93 -10.93 20.79 -12.85
N ARG A 94 -11.74 20.50 -11.85
CA ARG A 94 -12.42 21.56 -11.05
C ARG A 94 -11.46 22.18 -10.02
N TRP A 95 -10.57 23.04 -10.45
CA TRP A 95 -9.51 23.64 -9.63
C TRP A 95 -10.02 24.39 -8.39
N LYS A 96 -11.15 25.08 -8.46
CA LYS A 96 -11.75 25.75 -7.28
C LYS A 96 -12.12 24.74 -6.19
N SER A 97 -12.73 23.62 -6.58
CA SER A 97 -13.04 22.53 -5.64
C SER A 97 -11.77 21.85 -5.11
N PHE A 98 -10.72 21.77 -5.94
CA PHE A 98 -9.42 21.22 -5.51
C PHE A 98 -8.85 22.04 -4.36
N PHE A 99 -8.65 23.33 -4.54
CA PHE A 99 -8.05 24.16 -3.49
C PHE A 99 -8.86 24.14 -2.21
N HIS A 100 -10.18 24.23 -2.29
CA HIS A 100 -11.06 24.20 -1.11
C HIS A 100 -10.91 22.87 -0.34
N LEU A 101 -11.03 21.73 -1.04
CA LEU A 101 -10.95 20.41 -0.39
C LEU A 101 -9.54 20.07 0.04
N PHE A 102 -8.53 20.49 -0.71
CA PHE A 102 -7.13 20.34 -0.35
C PHE A 102 -6.82 21.11 0.96
N LEU A 103 -7.16 22.39 1.03
CA LEU A 103 -6.96 23.18 2.25
C LEU A 103 -7.72 22.62 3.43
N LYS A 104 -8.95 22.16 3.22
CA LYS A 104 -9.75 21.48 4.24
C LYS A 104 -9.08 20.19 4.71
N GLY A 105 -8.57 19.38 3.80
CA GLY A 105 -7.82 18.16 4.10
C GLY A 105 -6.54 18.45 4.88
N CYS A 106 -5.75 19.44 4.42
CA CYS A 106 -4.55 19.90 5.09
C CYS A 106 -4.85 20.40 6.51
N PHE A 107 -5.91 21.19 6.70
CA PHE A 107 -6.32 21.66 8.02
C PHE A 107 -6.54 20.51 9.01
N TRP A 108 -7.37 19.52 8.62
CA TRP A 108 -7.65 18.38 9.49
C TRP A 108 -6.42 17.49 9.70
N TYR A 109 -5.58 17.34 8.68
CA TYR A 109 -4.35 16.56 8.77
C TYR A 109 -3.33 17.23 9.71
N LEU A 110 -3.12 18.55 9.57
CA LEU A 110 -2.25 19.34 10.44
C LEU A 110 -2.76 19.40 11.87
N LEU A 111 -4.08 19.48 12.06
CA LEU A 111 -4.69 19.39 13.40
C LEU A 111 -4.34 18.03 14.05
N GLY A 112 -4.41 16.94 13.28
CA GLY A 112 -3.98 15.62 13.75
C GLY A 112 -2.49 15.56 14.09
N ILE A 113 -1.62 16.15 13.26
CA ILE A 113 -0.18 16.28 13.57
C ILE A 113 0.00 17.08 14.88
N GLY A 114 -0.73 18.19 15.04
CA GLY A 114 -0.69 19.00 16.26
C GLY A 114 -1.02 18.19 17.52
N LEU A 115 -2.04 17.33 17.46
CA LEU A 115 -2.34 16.39 18.53
C LEU A 115 -1.19 15.38 18.78
N GLY A 116 -0.45 15.02 17.74
CA GLY A 116 0.70 14.13 17.80
C GLY A 116 2.00 14.78 18.26
N CYS A 117 2.11 16.11 18.24
CA CYS A 117 3.35 16.85 18.45
C CYS A 117 4.04 16.58 19.79
N VAL A 118 3.29 16.26 20.83
CA VAL A 118 3.84 15.92 22.16
C VAL A 118 4.87 14.79 22.07
N ILE A 119 4.67 13.82 21.20
CA ILE A 119 5.57 12.68 20.97
C ILE A 119 6.44 12.91 19.75
N LEU A 120 5.90 13.46 18.65
CA LEU A 120 6.62 13.65 17.41
C LEU A 120 7.82 14.59 17.55
N VAL A 121 7.65 15.71 18.24
CA VAL A 121 8.71 16.73 18.34
C VAL A 121 9.95 16.17 19.03
N PRO A 122 9.89 15.56 20.22
CA PRO A 122 11.06 14.92 20.83
C PRO A 122 11.70 13.84 19.96
N ILE A 123 10.91 13.03 19.26
CA ILE A 123 11.43 11.97 18.39
C ILE A 123 12.18 12.56 17.20
N VAL A 124 11.66 13.61 16.56
CA VAL A 124 12.31 14.27 15.42
C VAL A 124 13.66 14.86 15.87
N PHE A 125 13.72 15.52 17.02
CA PHE A 125 14.98 16.04 17.58
C PHE A 125 15.97 14.92 17.89
N ALA A 126 15.54 13.84 18.52
CA ALA A 126 16.38 12.68 18.80
C ALA A 126 16.89 12.00 17.52
N PHE A 127 16.05 11.94 16.48
CA PHE A 127 16.45 11.34 15.21
C PHE A 127 17.43 12.20 14.43
N SER A 128 17.27 13.52 14.43
CA SER A 128 18.18 14.46 13.74
C SER A 128 19.61 14.43 14.30
N GLY A 129 19.78 14.08 15.58
CA GLY A 129 21.09 13.90 16.22
C GLY A 129 21.68 12.47 16.07
N SER A 130 20.98 11.55 15.41
CA SER A 130 21.45 10.17 15.33
C SER A 130 22.34 9.92 14.10
N ALA A 131 23.43 9.14 14.28
CA ALA A 131 24.34 8.73 13.21
C ALA A 131 23.71 7.86 12.11
N ARG A 132 22.45 7.46 12.26
CA ARG A 132 21.72 6.62 11.28
C ARG A 132 21.32 7.37 10.00
N THR A 133 21.39 8.70 10.00
CA THR A 133 21.05 9.53 8.84
C THR A 133 22.15 9.58 7.76
N GLY A 134 23.33 9.03 8.01
CA GLY A 134 24.49 9.02 7.09
C GLY A 134 24.84 7.66 6.48
N GLY A 135 23.99 6.66 6.59
CA GLY A 135 24.26 5.30 6.06
C GLY A 135 24.32 5.25 4.53
N VAL A 136 25.39 4.63 3.99
CA VAL A 136 25.48 4.30 2.56
C VAL A 136 24.48 3.19 2.26
N THR A 137 23.58 3.41 1.31
CA THR A 137 22.61 2.38 0.90
C THR A 137 23.29 1.32 0.03
N PRO A 138 22.92 0.03 0.11
CA PRO A 138 23.43 -1.01 -0.79
C PRO A 138 23.25 -0.70 -2.27
N PHE A 139 22.34 0.23 -2.61
CA PHE A 139 22.01 0.67 -3.97
C PHE A 139 22.31 2.16 -4.20
N ALA A 140 23.24 2.76 -3.47
CA ALA A 140 23.58 4.17 -3.59
C ALA A 140 23.91 4.59 -5.04
N ASN A 141 24.33 3.67 -5.88
CA ASN A 141 24.73 3.93 -7.27
C ASN A 141 23.63 3.62 -8.29
N THR A 142 22.47 3.06 -7.90
CA THR A 142 21.39 2.68 -8.81
C THR A 142 20.04 3.19 -8.32
N TRP A 143 19.63 4.35 -8.83
CA TRP A 143 18.36 4.98 -8.45
C TRP A 143 17.15 4.36 -9.17
N PHE A 144 17.37 3.83 -10.38
CA PHE A 144 16.29 3.47 -11.30
C PHE A 144 16.14 1.97 -11.54
N ALA A 145 17.15 1.17 -11.23
CA ALA A 145 17.11 -0.26 -11.49
C ALA A 145 17.73 -1.07 -10.35
N TYR A 146 17.05 -2.15 -9.98
CA TYR A 146 17.62 -3.19 -9.12
C TYR A 146 18.50 -4.15 -9.92
N PRO A 147 19.37 -4.93 -9.25
CA PRO A 147 20.01 -6.08 -9.87
C PRO A 147 18.96 -7.05 -10.42
N LEU A 148 19.29 -7.75 -11.54
CA LEU A 148 18.36 -8.65 -12.22
C LEU A 148 17.82 -9.75 -11.29
N ASP A 149 18.63 -10.23 -10.36
CA ASP A 149 18.22 -11.28 -9.41
C ASP A 149 17.15 -10.79 -8.44
N PHE A 150 17.18 -9.52 -8.06
CA PHE A 150 16.10 -8.94 -7.26
C PHE A 150 14.76 -8.93 -8.03
N TYR A 151 14.76 -8.63 -9.32
CA TYR A 151 13.52 -8.69 -10.12
C TYR A 151 12.97 -10.11 -10.25
N LYS A 152 13.83 -11.13 -10.36
CA LYS A 152 13.41 -12.52 -10.33
C LYS A 152 12.78 -12.87 -8.99
N GLU A 153 13.43 -12.48 -7.87
CA GLU A 153 12.90 -12.64 -6.53
C GLU A 153 11.58 -11.91 -6.33
N LEU A 154 11.45 -10.69 -6.84
CA LEU A 154 10.24 -9.89 -6.76
C LEU A 154 9.07 -10.57 -7.48
N LEU A 155 9.29 -11.10 -8.69
CA LEU A 155 8.27 -11.82 -9.46
C LEU A 155 7.83 -13.10 -8.73
N ILE A 156 8.78 -13.90 -8.26
CA ILE A 156 8.50 -15.10 -7.46
C ILE A 156 7.81 -14.72 -6.15
N GLY A 157 8.18 -13.58 -5.57
CA GLY A 157 7.64 -13.05 -4.33
C GLY A 157 6.13 -12.79 -4.34
N TYR A 158 5.52 -12.61 -5.50
CA TYR A 158 4.05 -12.55 -5.60
C TYR A 158 3.38 -13.89 -5.28
N VAL A 159 4.09 -15.01 -5.45
CA VAL A 159 3.56 -16.38 -5.31
C VAL A 159 4.09 -17.03 -4.03
N PHE A 160 5.36 -16.79 -3.69
CA PHE A 160 6.04 -17.39 -2.55
C PHE A 160 6.77 -16.34 -1.71
N PRO A 161 6.89 -16.58 -0.40
CA PRO A 161 7.67 -15.73 0.48
C PRO A 161 9.16 -15.87 0.15
N VAL A 162 9.63 -15.15 -0.86
CA VAL A 162 11.05 -15.02 -1.12
C VAL A 162 11.62 -14.06 -0.09
N TYR A 163 12.55 -14.56 0.69
CA TYR A 163 13.16 -13.83 1.77
C TYR A 163 14.34 -13.00 1.25
N SER A 164 14.07 -11.80 0.78
CA SER A 164 15.10 -10.78 0.69
C SER A 164 15.16 -10.04 2.03
N ALA A 165 15.99 -10.52 2.93
CA ALA A 165 16.15 -9.96 4.27
C ALA A 165 16.45 -8.44 4.25
N ASN A 166 17.04 -7.95 3.17
CA ASN A 166 17.49 -6.57 3.04
C ASN A 166 16.38 -5.57 2.74
N PHE A 167 15.22 -5.99 2.20
CA PHE A 167 14.22 -5.02 1.71
C PHE A 167 12.84 -5.12 2.36
N TRP A 168 12.58 -6.11 3.20
CA TRP A 168 11.26 -6.36 3.77
C TRP A 168 10.15 -6.53 2.71
N CYS A 169 10.52 -7.05 1.54
CA CYS A 169 9.62 -7.24 0.42
C CYS A 169 8.93 -8.60 0.51
N VAL A 170 7.85 -8.69 1.29
CA VAL A 170 7.02 -9.90 1.40
C VAL A 170 5.67 -9.59 0.78
N LEU A 171 5.45 -10.10 -0.44
CA LEU A 171 4.21 -9.85 -1.17
C LEU A 171 3.20 -10.97 -0.94
N VAL A 172 3.38 -12.09 -1.52
CA VAL A 172 2.53 -13.29 -1.50
C VAL A 172 1.03 -13.00 -1.48
N TYR A 173 0.46 -12.91 -2.66
CA TYR A 173 -0.98 -12.72 -2.83
C TYR A 173 -1.59 -13.91 -3.54
N PRO A 174 -2.77 -14.39 -3.13
CA PRO A 174 -3.48 -15.41 -3.91
C PRO A 174 -3.84 -14.86 -5.29
N SER A 175 -3.91 -15.72 -6.31
CA SER A 175 -4.29 -15.29 -7.68
C SER A 175 -5.62 -14.53 -7.71
N THR A 176 -6.54 -14.85 -6.80
CA THR A 176 -7.82 -14.16 -6.63
C THR A 176 -7.70 -12.69 -6.25
N ALA A 177 -6.61 -12.27 -5.60
CA ALA A 177 -6.39 -10.86 -5.26
C ALA A 177 -6.30 -9.96 -6.53
N PHE A 178 -5.98 -10.56 -7.68
CA PHE A 178 -5.90 -9.86 -8.96
C PHE A 178 -7.20 -9.86 -9.77
N LEU A 179 -8.30 -10.44 -9.25
CA LEU A 179 -9.59 -10.52 -9.96
C LEU A 179 -10.06 -9.19 -10.53
N GLY A 180 -9.86 -8.10 -9.79
CA GLY A 180 -10.24 -6.76 -10.23
C GLY A 180 -9.61 -6.33 -11.56
N LEU A 181 -8.37 -6.78 -11.85
CA LEU A 181 -7.70 -6.47 -13.12
C LEU A 181 -8.42 -7.11 -14.32
N PHE A 182 -9.05 -8.27 -14.11
CA PHE A 182 -9.76 -9.01 -15.14
C PHE A 182 -11.23 -8.60 -15.24
N ALA A 183 -11.79 -7.97 -14.22
CA ALA A 183 -13.14 -7.42 -14.21
C ALA A 183 -13.22 -6.03 -14.87
N PHE A 184 -12.09 -5.38 -15.10
CA PHE A 184 -12.05 -4.03 -15.65
C PHE A 184 -12.50 -3.99 -17.12
N GLY A 185 -13.38 -3.02 -17.44
CA GLY A 185 -13.91 -2.81 -18.77
C GLY A 185 -14.61 -1.47 -18.93
N LYS A 186 -15.21 -1.23 -20.10
CA LYS A 186 -15.92 0.04 -20.41
C LYS A 186 -17.02 0.38 -19.40
N LYS A 187 -17.70 -0.62 -18.84
CA LYS A 187 -18.78 -0.44 -17.85
C LYS A 187 -18.29 0.08 -16.50
N ASN A 188 -17.02 -0.14 -16.16
CA ASN A 188 -16.46 0.12 -14.83
C ASN A 188 -15.43 1.27 -14.85
N ARG A 189 -15.56 2.23 -15.78
CA ARG A 189 -14.63 3.36 -15.95
C ARG A 189 -14.44 4.18 -14.67
N GLN A 190 -15.47 4.28 -13.84
CA GLN A 190 -15.39 4.98 -12.56
C GLN A 190 -14.37 4.41 -11.57
N MET A 191 -13.90 3.18 -11.80
CA MET A 191 -12.90 2.51 -10.96
C MET A 191 -11.48 2.59 -11.52
N VAL A 192 -11.26 3.35 -12.60
CA VAL A 192 -9.92 3.55 -13.20
C VAL A 192 -8.91 4.10 -12.18
N TRP A 193 -9.36 4.90 -11.22
CA TRP A 193 -8.49 5.40 -10.15
C TRP A 193 -7.77 4.28 -9.40
N LEU A 194 -8.46 3.14 -9.16
CA LEU A 194 -7.88 2.00 -8.46
C LEU A 194 -6.74 1.38 -9.28
N LEU A 195 -6.92 1.25 -10.60
CA LEU A 195 -5.87 0.75 -11.50
C LEU A 195 -4.69 1.72 -11.60
N VAL A 196 -4.98 3.02 -11.66
CA VAL A 196 -3.92 4.05 -11.67
C VAL A 196 -3.12 3.98 -10.37
N TRP A 197 -3.80 3.87 -9.23
CA TRP A 197 -3.13 3.78 -7.94
C TRP A 197 -2.33 2.48 -7.80
N PHE A 198 -2.89 1.36 -8.21
CA PHE A 198 -2.17 0.08 -8.31
C PHE A 198 -0.91 0.21 -9.18
N GLY A 199 -1.03 0.82 -10.36
CA GLY A 199 0.10 1.07 -11.27
C GLY A 199 1.19 1.93 -10.65
N ILE A 200 0.82 3.04 -9.98
CA ILE A 200 1.77 3.93 -9.29
C ILE A 200 2.49 3.18 -8.18
N LEU A 201 1.77 2.45 -7.31
CA LEU A 201 2.40 1.69 -6.23
C LEU A 201 3.26 0.54 -6.75
N SER A 202 2.87 -0.07 -7.89
CA SER A 202 3.71 -1.07 -8.56
C SER A 202 5.01 -0.45 -9.07
N LEU A 203 4.97 0.73 -9.68
CA LEU A 203 6.17 1.46 -10.10
C LEU A 203 7.08 1.79 -8.90
N VAL A 204 6.49 2.27 -7.80
CA VAL A 204 7.23 2.53 -6.54
C VAL A 204 7.90 1.26 -6.00
N LEU A 205 7.28 0.10 -6.17
CA LEU A 205 7.83 -1.19 -5.76
C LEU A 205 8.98 -1.66 -6.67
N TRP A 206 8.86 -1.43 -7.97
CA TRP A 206 9.80 -1.93 -8.99
C TRP A 206 11.02 -1.04 -9.20
N ILE A 207 11.04 0.16 -8.63
CA ILE A 207 12.14 1.13 -8.79
C ILE A 207 12.78 1.40 -7.43
N PRO A 208 14.13 1.29 -7.29
CA PRO A 208 14.83 1.56 -6.01
C PRO A 208 14.50 2.91 -5.39
N LEU A 209 14.37 3.94 -6.22
CA LEU A 209 13.99 5.29 -5.79
C LEU A 209 12.66 5.28 -5.00
N GLY A 210 11.71 4.41 -5.38
CA GLY A 210 10.46 4.26 -4.65
C GLY A 210 10.67 3.75 -3.22
N GLY A 211 11.47 2.68 -3.06
CA GLY A 211 11.82 2.14 -1.75
C GLY A 211 12.64 3.11 -0.90
N LEU A 212 13.52 3.91 -1.54
CA LEU A 212 14.28 4.99 -0.90
C LEU A 212 13.35 6.10 -0.41
N ALA A 213 12.48 6.61 -1.29
CA ALA A 213 11.53 7.69 -0.95
C ALA A 213 10.60 7.28 0.19
N MET A 214 10.11 6.05 0.19
CA MET A 214 9.26 5.52 1.27
C MET A 214 10.01 5.34 2.60
N ASN A 215 11.33 5.36 2.59
CA ASN A 215 12.19 5.21 3.78
C ASN A 215 13.01 6.49 4.09
N GLY A 216 12.55 7.65 3.71
CA GLY A 216 13.22 8.92 3.99
C GLY A 216 14.62 9.01 3.38
N PHE A 217 14.83 8.41 2.21
CA PHE A 217 16.09 8.36 1.46
C PHE A 217 17.28 7.76 2.21
N SER A 218 17.04 7.00 3.27
CA SER A 218 18.05 6.37 4.11
C SER A 218 18.62 5.10 3.45
N TYR A 219 17.76 4.14 3.13
CA TYR A 219 18.07 2.91 2.39
C TYR A 219 16.79 2.34 1.77
N VAL A 220 16.93 1.45 0.78
CA VAL A 220 15.77 0.81 0.14
C VAL A 220 15.03 -0.06 1.14
N SER A 221 13.73 0.17 1.30
CA SER A 221 12.89 -0.63 2.18
C SER A 221 11.44 -0.68 1.69
N HIS A 222 10.84 -1.88 1.73
CA HIS A 222 9.46 -2.12 1.31
C HIS A 222 8.51 -2.34 2.49
N ARG A 223 8.82 -1.80 3.67
CA ARG A 223 7.92 -1.87 4.84
C ARG A 223 6.57 -1.19 4.64
N TRP A 224 6.43 -0.38 3.58
CA TRP A 224 5.19 0.26 3.16
C TRP A 224 4.21 -0.67 2.40
N ILE A 225 4.55 -1.97 2.25
CA ILE A 225 3.71 -2.97 1.56
C ILE A 225 2.29 -3.08 2.13
N PHE A 226 2.04 -2.68 3.37
CA PHE A 226 0.67 -2.57 3.90
C PHE A 226 -0.25 -1.72 3.00
N GLY A 227 0.27 -0.64 2.41
CA GLY A 227 -0.46 0.18 1.44
C GLY A 227 -0.71 -0.55 0.12
N TYR A 228 0.29 -1.29 -0.38
CA TYR A 228 0.13 -2.12 -1.56
C TYR A 228 -0.89 -3.24 -1.35
N SER A 229 -0.82 -3.91 -0.19
CA SER A 229 -1.78 -4.96 0.20
C SER A 229 -3.21 -4.42 0.31
N PHE A 230 -3.39 -3.17 0.77
CA PHE A 230 -4.70 -2.54 0.79
C PHE A 230 -5.28 -2.37 -0.62
N VAL A 231 -4.47 -1.97 -1.60
CA VAL A 231 -4.89 -1.89 -3.01
C VAL A 231 -5.23 -3.28 -3.56
N MET A 232 -4.46 -4.31 -3.22
CA MET A 232 -4.76 -5.70 -3.60
C MET A 232 -6.10 -6.18 -3.03
N ALA A 233 -6.40 -5.85 -1.78
CA ALA A 233 -7.69 -6.15 -1.18
C ALA A 233 -8.85 -5.39 -1.86
N LEU A 234 -8.64 -4.12 -2.24
CA LEU A 234 -9.63 -3.35 -3.00
C LEU A 234 -9.85 -3.92 -4.41
N LEU A 235 -8.81 -4.43 -5.07
CA LEU A 235 -8.94 -5.13 -6.36
C LEU A 235 -9.76 -6.41 -6.23
N LEU A 236 -9.58 -7.17 -5.14
CA LEU A 236 -10.40 -8.34 -4.84
C LEU A 236 -11.87 -7.94 -4.64
N VAL A 237 -12.15 -6.93 -3.81
CA VAL A 237 -13.51 -6.40 -3.58
C VAL A 237 -14.15 -6.03 -4.91
N PHE A 238 -13.44 -5.23 -5.72
CA PHE A 238 -13.92 -4.81 -7.03
C PHE A 238 -14.19 -5.99 -7.96
N GLY A 239 -13.31 -6.99 -7.99
CA GLY A 239 -13.50 -8.20 -8.79
C GLY A 239 -14.75 -9.00 -8.37
N ILE A 240 -14.99 -9.15 -7.07
CA ILE A 240 -16.18 -9.84 -6.55
C ILE A 240 -17.47 -9.05 -6.87
N GLU A 241 -17.44 -7.73 -6.69
CA GLU A 241 -18.60 -6.87 -7.00
C GLU A 241 -18.99 -6.90 -8.48
N HIS A 242 -18.01 -7.04 -9.36
CA HIS A 242 -18.18 -7.05 -10.82
C HIS A 242 -17.86 -8.42 -11.43
N ALA A 243 -18.20 -9.49 -10.72
CA ALA A 243 -17.91 -10.88 -11.16
C ALA A 243 -18.49 -11.20 -12.54
N GLU A 244 -19.61 -10.58 -12.90
CA GLU A 244 -20.22 -10.69 -14.23
C GLU A 244 -19.38 -10.07 -15.36
N CYS A 245 -18.47 -9.16 -15.02
CA CYS A 245 -17.61 -8.48 -15.98
C CYS A 245 -16.24 -9.18 -16.12
N ILE A 246 -15.97 -10.20 -15.32
CA ILE A 246 -14.67 -10.88 -15.32
C ILE A 246 -14.43 -11.58 -16.65
N ARG A 247 -13.30 -11.32 -17.23
CA ARG A 247 -12.78 -12.05 -18.38
C ARG A 247 -12.15 -13.36 -17.90
N TRP A 248 -12.97 -14.39 -17.76
CA TRP A 248 -12.59 -15.66 -17.14
C TRP A 248 -11.45 -16.38 -17.87
N LYS A 249 -11.44 -16.38 -19.21
CA LYS A 249 -10.36 -17.03 -19.97
C LYS A 249 -8.95 -16.50 -19.61
N PRO A 250 -8.66 -15.19 -19.73
CA PRO A 250 -7.36 -14.67 -19.33
C PRO A 250 -7.08 -14.82 -17.83
N PHE A 251 -8.09 -14.74 -16.96
CA PHE A 251 -7.92 -14.99 -15.53
C PHE A 251 -7.51 -16.43 -15.23
N LEU A 252 -8.13 -17.42 -15.87
CA LEU A 252 -7.79 -18.83 -15.70
C LEU A 252 -6.39 -19.15 -16.24
N ILE A 253 -5.99 -18.55 -17.38
CA ILE A 253 -4.63 -18.67 -17.90
C ILE A 253 -3.62 -18.08 -16.90
N TYR A 254 -3.89 -16.88 -16.40
CA TYR A 254 -3.06 -16.24 -15.37
C TYR A 254 -2.93 -17.11 -14.12
N SER A 255 -4.07 -17.62 -13.60
CA SER A 255 -4.07 -18.48 -12.41
C SER A 255 -3.33 -19.79 -12.66
N GLY A 256 -3.48 -20.39 -13.83
CA GLY A 256 -2.74 -21.58 -14.23
C GLY A 256 -1.21 -21.34 -14.27
N LEU A 257 -0.79 -20.24 -14.88
CA LEU A 257 0.64 -19.83 -14.89
C LEU A 257 1.16 -19.58 -13.47
N PHE A 258 0.34 -18.96 -12.63
CA PHE A 258 0.66 -18.71 -11.23
C PHE A 258 0.91 -20.05 -10.48
N PHE A 259 0.03 -21.03 -10.66
CA PHE A 259 0.19 -22.36 -10.06
C PHE A 259 1.39 -23.14 -10.63
N ILE A 260 1.65 -23.04 -11.94
CA ILE A 260 2.83 -23.66 -12.58
C ILE A 260 4.11 -23.08 -11.99
N LEU A 261 4.22 -21.77 -11.87
CA LEU A 261 5.37 -21.11 -11.25
C LEU A 261 5.54 -21.56 -9.79
N ALA A 262 4.42 -21.65 -9.06
CA ALA A 262 4.39 -22.20 -7.71
C ALA A 262 4.98 -23.61 -7.65
N PHE A 263 4.48 -24.48 -8.49
CA PHE A 263 4.91 -25.88 -8.54
C PHE A 263 6.40 -26.03 -8.93
N LEU A 264 6.83 -25.30 -9.95
CA LEU A 264 8.22 -25.33 -10.40
C LEU A 264 9.19 -24.84 -9.33
N PHE A 265 8.81 -23.82 -8.57
CA PHE A 265 9.62 -23.29 -7.46
C PHE A 265 9.78 -24.34 -6.35
N ILE A 266 8.69 -24.99 -5.95
CA ILE A 266 8.71 -26.06 -4.94
C ILE A 266 9.58 -27.23 -5.42
N LYS A 267 9.38 -27.69 -6.68
CA LYS A 267 10.09 -28.83 -7.26
C LYS A 267 11.61 -28.59 -7.33
N ASN A 268 12.03 -27.37 -7.61
CA ASN A 268 13.46 -27.02 -7.71
C ASN A 268 14.13 -26.74 -6.34
N GLY A 269 13.54 -27.21 -5.26
CA GLY A 269 14.11 -27.06 -3.91
C GLY A 269 14.09 -25.62 -3.41
N GLY A 270 13.20 -24.80 -3.94
CA GLY A 270 12.94 -23.43 -3.49
C GLY A 270 12.40 -23.41 -2.06
N SER A 271 13.25 -23.82 -1.14
CA SER A 271 13.06 -23.55 0.28
C SER A 271 13.44 -22.09 0.52
N PRO A 272 12.67 -21.32 1.27
CA PRO A 272 13.13 -20.03 1.74
C PRO A 272 14.44 -20.28 2.48
N LYS A 273 15.56 -19.78 1.93
CA LYS A 273 16.84 -19.85 2.62
C LYS A 273 16.63 -19.22 4.00
N ARG A 274 16.81 -20.04 5.04
CA ARG A 274 16.70 -19.63 6.44
C ARG A 274 17.69 -18.55 6.80
#